data_1d2770ee919b49ec7021d30d905a5d12
#
_entry.id   1d2770ee919b49ec7021d30d905a5d12
#
_cell.length_a   1.000
_cell.length_b   1.000
_cell.length_c   1.000
_cell.angle_alpha   90.00
_cell.angle_beta   90.00
_cell.angle_gamma   90.00
#
_symmetry.space_group_name_H-M   'P 1'
#
loop_
_entity.id
_entity.type
_entity.pdbx_description
1 polymer ?
#
loop_
_entity_poly.entity_id
_entity_poly.type
_entity_poly.pdbx_seq_one_letter_code
_entity_poly.pdbx_strand_id
1 'polypeptide(L)'
;APVQPENKTGYHFDHWEDQNNTAYTFGSPVTGDTTVHAVYAPNTYTVSFEPNAGGATVNGSMPNMNFSYDTAQNLTPNQFSRPGYQFMGWGLTPTAATPDYYDSASVNNLTTTNGGTVRLYALWTAVTPFDHAPALTKILGGEANRTLATGETTPLAPETFNFEFKAVSTTVPGMSTLPMPAAAHGAQTFTVNRVGAGALPIGSLSFLFPGDYVYELRELPGAAGTPGTPAAAQGSYTYDNAVYRITYHITQAGTVMNGSVSIEKQENGGAFSAPVAYTTATEPKFTNDYLLPRYTVSFNANGGSVTPAPQVIVYGDPVVAPPTVGGSPAGSRTGFDFGGWQNPDGSPANFTTPVTGNLVLSASWTMRHYTVTVLDAPDADPGHQNAVIAQDTNAVHGSTPTEPARPDNKTNYVFDHWAKPDGSTYNFDEPLSGDLTVHAVYRQKRYTVRYDSGTPHSVGSMTDSHFGGGDTNPLPPNQYARPGFTFGGWSRTPGATTPDFTDGQPVTN
;
A
#
# COMPACT_ATOMS: atom_id res chain seq x y z
N ALA A 1 32.63 -61.57 -46.48
CA ALA A 1 32.46 -60.13 -46.14
C ALA A 1 33.27 -59.32 -47.14
N PRO A 2 32.78 -58.21 -47.62
CA PRO A 2 33.57 -57.28 -48.44
C PRO A 2 34.72 -56.69 -47.63
N VAL A 3 35.69 -56.09 -48.30
CA VAL A 3 36.72 -55.32 -47.65
C VAL A 3 36.05 -54.14 -46.91
N GLN A 4 36.51 -53.87 -45.71
CA GLN A 4 36.04 -52.70 -44.96
C GLN A 4 36.23 -51.45 -45.82
N PRO A 5 35.21 -50.61 -46.00
CA PRO A 5 35.34 -49.40 -46.78
C PRO A 5 36.25 -48.38 -46.08
N GLU A 6 36.83 -47.49 -46.85
CA GLU A 6 37.65 -46.43 -46.30
C GLU A 6 36.84 -45.48 -45.41
N ASN A 7 37.47 -44.97 -44.38
CA ASN A 7 36.87 -43.98 -43.47
C ASN A 7 36.52 -42.72 -44.25
N LYS A 8 35.45 -42.05 -43.89
CA LYS A 8 35.10 -40.72 -44.37
C LYS A 8 35.78 -39.67 -43.47
N THR A 9 35.95 -38.49 -43.99
CA THR A 9 36.53 -37.39 -43.22
C THR A 9 35.73 -37.17 -41.92
N GLY A 10 36.34 -37.38 -40.78
CA GLY A 10 35.73 -37.25 -39.45
C GLY A 10 34.83 -38.42 -39.02
N TYR A 11 34.75 -39.45 -39.81
CA TYR A 11 33.94 -40.62 -39.52
C TYR A 11 34.73 -41.91 -39.78
N HIS A 12 34.55 -42.87 -38.95
CA HIS A 12 35.04 -44.24 -39.16
C HIS A 12 33.92 -45.18 -39.55
N PHE A 13 34.29 -46.19 -40.31
CA PHE A 13 33.33 -47.27 -40.58
C PHE A 13 32.97 -47.95 -39.25
N ASP A 14 31.66 -48.08 -39.00
CA ASP A 14 31.13 -48.70 -37.81
C ASP A 14 30.66 -50.13 -38.14
N HIS A 15 29.67 -50.25 -38.98
CA HIS A 15 29.13 -51.57 -39.35
C HIS A 15 28.43 -51.52 -40.73
N TRP A 16 27.95 -52.66 -41.15
CA TRP A 16 27.09 -52.80 -42.28
C TRP A 16 25.65 -52.89 -41.86
N GLU A 17 24.74 -52.22 -42.53
CA GLU A 17 23.28 -52.33 -42.35
C GLU A 17 22.62 -52.84 -43.66
N ASP A 18 21.48 -53.54 -43.47
CA ASP A 18 20.63 -53.90 -44.59
C ASP A 18 19.68 -52.74 -44.99
N GLN A 19 18.84 -52.96 -46.01
CA GLN A 19 17.88 -51.97 -46.51
C GLN A 19 16.82 -51.55 -45.46
N ASN A 20 16.73 -52.23 -44.33
CA ASN A 20 15.79 -51.90 -43.21
C ASN A 20 16.51 -51.22 -42.04
N ASN A 21 17.76 -50.73 -42.24
CA ASN A 21 18.60 -50.17 -41.22
C ASN A 21 18.88 -51.12 -40.04
N THR A 22 19.00 -52.42 -40.32
CA THR A 22 19.35 -53.42 -39.32
C THR A 22 20.80 -53.85 -39.53
N ALA A 23 21.58 -53.92 -38.43
CA ALA A 23 22.99 -54.32 -38.49
C ALA A 23 23.12 -55.70 -39.17
N TYR A 24 23.94 -55.76 -40.23
CA TYR A 24 24.10 -56.92 -41.05
C TYR A 24 25.37 -57.69 -40.73
N THR A 25 25.20 -58.95 -40.37
CA THR A 25 26.33 -59.86 -40.10
C THR A 25 26.55 -60.82 -41.28
N PHE A 26 27.74 -60.70 -41.93
CA PHE A 26 28.09 -61.56 -43.02
C PHE A 26 28.29 -63.01 -42.57
N GLY A 27 27.74 -63.96 -43.26
CA GLY A 27 27.73 -65.39 -42.90
C GLY A 27 26.36 -65.91 -42.52
N SER A 28 25.39 -65.05 -42.32
CA SER A 28 23.99 -65.45 -42.20
C SER A 28 23.41 -65.91 -43.53
N PRO A 29 22.46 -66.87 -43.56
CA PRO A 29 21.79 -67.26 -44.78
C PRO A 29 21.08 -66.06 -45.44
N VAL A 30 21.31 -65.87 -46.75
CA VAL A 30 20.59 -64.87 -47.53
C VAL A 30 19.33 -65.54 -48.12
N THR A 31 18.18 -64.99 -47.74
CA THR A 31 16.85 -65.59 -48.15
C THR A 31 16.18 -64.78 -49.26
N GLY A 32 16.80 -63.72 -49.76
CA GLY A 32 16.28 -62.89 -50.84
C GLY A 32 17.33 -61.82 -51.23
N ASP A 33 16.98 -61.00 -52.24
CA ASP A 33 17.84 -59.86 -52.62
C ASP A 33 18.08 -58.95 -51.46
N THR A 34 19.35 -58.73 -51.13
CA THR A 34 19.76 -57.92 -49.97
C THR A 34 20.77 -56.88 -50.39
N THR A 35 20.46 -55.62 -50.15
CA THR A 35 21.39 -54.52 -50.31
C THR A 35 21.94 -54.13 -48.94
N VAL A 36 23.25 -54.07 -48.82
CA VAL A 36 23.89 -53.62 -47.60
C VAL A 36 24.63 -52.31 -47.85
N HIS A 37 24.55 -51.40 -46.92
CA HIS A 37 25.26 -50.15 -46.95
C HIS A 37 26.14 -49.99 -45.72
N ALA A 38 27.23 -49.23 -45.89
CA ALA A 38 28.16 -48.93 -44.80
C ALA A 38 27.65 -47.79 -43.93
N VAL A 39 27.60 -48.04 -42.65
CA VAL A 39 27.27 -47.04 -41.61
C VAL A 39 28.59 -46.50 -41.03
N TYR A 40 28.61 -45.20 -40.81
CA TYR A 40 29.78 -44.51 -40.28
C TYR A 40 29.38 -43.83 -38.97
N ALA A 41 30.21 -43.99 -37.96
CA ALA A 41 30.10 -43.29 -36.70
C ALA A 41 31.03 -42.09 -36.66
N PRO A 42 30.66 -40.98 -36.05
CA PRO A 42 31.55 -39.84 -35.88
C PRO A 42 32.78 -40.24 -35.06
N ASN A 43 33.94 -39.80 -35.51
CA ASN A 43 35.20 -40.03 -34.79
C ASN A 43 35.15 -39.33 -33.42
N THR A 44 35.63 -40.01 -32.38
CA THR A 44 35.82 -39.42 -31.09
C THR A 44 37.33 -39.05 -30.90
N TYR A 45 37.55 -37.97 -30.20
CA TYR A 45 38.88 -37.48 -29.91
C TYR A 45 38.98 -36.86 -28.54
N THR A 46 40.18 -36.73 -28.01
CA THR A 46 40.45 -36.14 -26.70
C THR A 46 41.13 -34.79 -26.89
N VAL A 47 40.68 -33.78 -26.17
CA VAL A 47 41.37 -32.49 -26.01
C VAL A 47 42.13 -32.51 -24.69
N SER A 48 43.44 -32.30 -24.71
CA SER A 48 44.28 -32.10 -23.54
C SER A 48 44.74 -30.66 -23.44
N PHE A 49 44.84 -30.16 -22.23
CA PHE A 49 45.18 -28.78 -21.94
C PHE A 49 46.62 -28.74 -21.34
N GLU A 50 47.49 -27.99 -22.02
CA GLU A 50 48.88 -27.84 -21.62
C GLU A 50 49.11 -26.45 -21.01
N PRO A 51 49.67 -26.34 -19.80
CA PRO A 51 49.85 -25.07 -19.10
C PRO A 51 50.85 -24.11 -19.79
N ASN A 52 51.74 -24.64 -20.66
CA ASN A 52 52.66 -23.90 -21.53
C ASN A 52 53.43 -22.77 -20.82
N ALA A 53 54.04 -23.09 -19.70
CA ALA A 53 54.66 -22.10 -18.81
C ALA A 53 56.12 -21.77 -19.17
N GLY A 54 56.70 -22.47 -20.13
CA GLY A 54 58.15 -22.27 -20.46
C GLY A 54 59.08 -22.51 -19.28
N GLY A 55 58.76 -23.42 -18.39
CA GLY A 55 59.54 -23.69 -17.17
C GLY A 55 59.17 -22.84 -15.94
N ALA A 56 58.28 -21.89 -16.07
CA ALA A 56 57.75 -21.11 -14.94
C ALA A 56 56.65 -21.88 -14.16
N THR A 57 56.41 -21.51 -12.90
CA THR A 57 55.33 -22.09 -12.08
C THR A 57 53.96 -21.70 -12.63
N VAL A 58 53.14 -22.70 -12.88
CA VAL A 58 51.71 -22.55 -13.12
C VAL A 58 50.95 -23.32 -12.08
N ASN A 59 49.93 -22.72 -11.48
CA ASN A 59 49.02 -23.35 -10.53
C ASN A 59 47.76 -23.84 -11.27
N GLY A 60 47.14 -24.86 -10.69
CA GLY A 60 45.91 -25.47 -11.24
C GLY A 60 46.18 -26.66 -12.15
N SER A 61 45.13 -27.35 -12.52
CA SER A 61 45.15 -28.50 -13.44
C SER A 61 43.81 -28.54 -14.20
N MET A 62 43.87 -29.09 -15.41
CA MET A 62 42.65 -29.26 -16.23
C MET A 62 42.54 -30.72 -16.67
N PRO A 63 41.38 -31.35 -16.50
CA PRO A 63 41.11 -32.67 -17.03
C PRO A 63 41.00 -32.64 -18.54
N ASN A 64 41.37 -33.75 -19.17
CA ASN A 64 41.09 -33.93 -20.58
C ASN A 64 39.61 -33.96 -20.88
N MET A 65 39.19 -33.52 -22.05
CA MET A 65 37.80 -33.54 -22.54
C MET A 65 37.70 -34.49 -23.74
N ASN A 66 36.56 -35.21 -23.78
CA ASN A 66 36.23 -36.04 -24.96
C ASN A 66 35.21 -35.33 -25.85
N PHE A 67 35.46 -35.38 -27.14
CA PHE A 67 34.64 -34.77 -28.17
C PHE A 67 34.22 -35.80 -29.20
N SER A 68 33.14 -35.53 -29.88
CA SER A 68 32.68 -36.26 -31.06
C SER A 68 32.70 -35.34 -32.27
N TYR A 69 33.12 -35.85 -33.43
CA TYR A 69 33.12 -35.09 -34.67
C TYR A 69 31.71 -34.60 -35.02
N ASP A 70 31.57 -33.40 -35.58
CA ASP A 70 30.32 -32.69 -35.87
C ASP A 70 29.42 -32.34 -34.65
N THR A 71 29.98 -32.50 -33.45
CA THR A 71 29.28 -32.08 -32.21
C THR A 71 30.06 -30.93 -31.57
N ALA A 72 29.44 -29.74 -31.61
CA ALA A 72 30.01 -28.59 -30.91
C ALA A 72 29.92 -28.74 -29.40
N GLN A 73 31.01 -28.43 -28.69
CA GLN A 73 31.09 -28.45 -27.24
C GLN A 73 32.00 -27.33 -26.75
N ASN A 74 31.64 -26.72 -25.65
CA ASN A 74 32.48 -25.67 -25.06
C ASN A 74 33.71 -26.28 -24.36
N LEU A 75 34.85 -25.63 -24.54
CA LEU A 75 36.03 -25.92 -23.74
C LEU A 75 35.77 -25.62 -22.27
N THR A 76 36.35 -26.44 -21.37
CA THR A 76 36.32 -26.15 -19.94
C THR A 76 37.02 -24.81 -19.68
N PRO A 77 36.44 -23.91 -18.86
CA PRO A 77 37.10 -22.66 -18.47
C PRO A 77 38.50 -22.91 -17.94
N ASN A 78 39.42 -22.04 -18.32
CA ASN A 78 40.81 -22.16 -17.89
C ASN A 78 40.95 -22.20 -16.37
N GLN A 79 41.59 -23.21 -15.85
CA GLN A 79 41.89 -23.40 -14.41
C GLN A 79 43.38 -23.20 -14.10
N PHE A 80 44.20 -22.91 -15.12
CA PHE A 80 45.60 -22.56 -14.87
C PHE A 80 45.71 -21.09 -14.49
N SER A 81 46.63 -20.79 -13.57
CA SER A 81 47.05 -19.43 -13.26
C SER A 81 48.58 -19.30 -13.28
N ARG A 82 49.08 -18.26 -13.93
CA ARG A 82 50.50 -17.97 -14.05
C ARG A 82 50.80 -16.60 -13.46
N PRO A 83 51.55 -16.49 -12.37
CA PRO A 83 51.89 -15.22 -11.76
C PRO A 83 52.50 -14.22 -12.72
N GLY A 84 51.98 -12.99 -12.76
CA GLY A 84 52.47 -11.92 -13.65
C GLY A 84 52.05 -12.03 -15.13
N TYR A 85 51.19 -12.95 -15.47
CA TYR A 85 50.70 -13.17 -16.83
C TYR A 85 49.19 -13.35 -16.79
N GLN A 86 48.60 -12.92 -17.88
CA GLN A 86 47.18 -13.19 -18.16
C GLN A 86 47.08 -14.31 -19.19
N PHE A 87 46.14 -15.19 -18.97
CA PHE A 87 45.74 -16.16 -19.95
C PHE A 87 45.04 -15.44 -21.12
N MET A 88 45.53 -15.69 -22.35
CA MET A 88 44.98 -15.10 -23.56
C MET A 88 43.98 -16.00 -24.28
N GLY A 89 44.11 -17.31 -24.07
CA GLY A 89 43.36 -18.35 -24.75
C GLY A 89 44.25 -19.55 -25.07
N TRP A 90 43.75 -20.39 -25.90
CA TRP A 90 44.38 -21.68 -26.24
C TRP A 90 44.98 -21.60 -27.67
N GLY A 91 46.22 -22.01 -27.79
CA GLY A 91 46.89 -22.17 -29.09
C GLY A 91 46.99 -23.63 -29.48
N LEU A 92 46.97 -23.92 -30.77
CA LEU A 92 47.25 -25.24 -31.32
C LEU A 92 48.76 -25.58 -31.28
N THR A 93 49.59 -24.57 -31.10
CA THR A 93 51.01 -24.70 -30.90
C THR A 93 51.48 -23.93 -29.68
N PRO A 94 52.57 -24.38 -28.98
CA PRO A 94 53.06 -23.70 -27.76
C PRO A 94 53.62 -22.29 -28.03
N THR A 95 53.91 -21.94 -29.25
CA THR A 95 54.50 -20.68 -29.68
C THR A 95 53.54 -19.80 -30.48
N ALA A 96 52.21 -20.11 -30.48
CA ALA A 96 51.24 -19.30 -31.19
C ALA A 96 51.22 -17.87 -30.61
N ALA A 97 51.20 -16.87 -31.48
CA ALA A 97 51.19 -15.45 -31.08
C ALA A 97 49.83 -14.95 -30.69
N THR A 98 48.76 -15.59 -31.19
CA THR A 98 47.38 -15.30 -30.92
C THR A 98 46.63 -16.58 -30.59
N PRO A 99 45.59 -16.53 -29.74
CA PRO A 99 44.78 -17.70 -29.48
C PRO A 99 44.05 -18.19 -30.73
N ASP A 100 44.08 -19.51 -30.92
CA ASP A 100 43.18 -20.17 -31.88
C ASP A 100 41.77 -20.28 -31.29
N TYR A 101 41.67 -20.42 -29.96
CA TYR A 101 40.42 -20.49 -29.19
C TYR A 101 40.52 -19.64 -27.95
N TYR A 102 39.47 -18.83 -27.69
CA TYR A 102 39.34 -18.13 -26.40
C TYR A 102 38.85 -19.06 -25.30
N ASP A 103 38.89 -18.56 -24.07
CA ASP A 103 38.42 -19.33 -22.93
C ASP A 103 36.95 -19.72 -23.08
N SER A 104 36.62 -20.95 -22.74
CA SER A 104 35.27 -21.51 -22.86
C SER A 104 34.69 -21.47 -24.29
N ALA A 105 35.50 -21.27 -25.32
CA ALA A 105 35.05 -21.25 -26.70
C ALA A 105 34.32 -22.54 -27.06
N SER A 106 33.28 -22.41 -27.87
CA SER A 106 32.63 -23.55 -28.51
C SER A 106 33.47 -24.03 -29.66
N VAL A 107 33.87 -25.29 -29.62
CA VAL A 107 34.72 -25.90 -30.66
C VAL A 107 34.07 -27.16 -31.20
N ASN A 108 34.39 -27.48 -32.44
CA ASN A 108 34.01 -28.75 -33.06
C ASN A 108 35.10 -29.15 -34.10
N ASN A 109 35.16 -30.40 -34.48
CA ASN A 109 35.97 -30.91 -35.58
C ASN A 109 37.45 -30.54 -35.51
N LEU A 110 38.03 -30.55 -34.30
CA LEU A 110 39.45 -30.18 -34.08
C LEU A 110 40.44 -31.17 -34.72
N THR A 111 40.02 -32.40 -34.93
CA THR A 111 40.76 -33.44 -35.68
C THR A 111 39.81 -34.41 -36.33
N THR A 112 40.25 -34.98 -37.45
CA THR A 112 39.54 -36.06 -38.14
C THR A 112 40.01 -37.45 -37.70
N THR A 113 41.00 -37.55 -36.84
CA THR A 113 41.62 -38.81 -36.41
C THR A 113 40.81 -39.45 -35.28
N ASN A 114 40.27 -40.64 -35.51
CA ASN A 114 39.55 -41.38 -34.45
C ASN A 114 40.52 -41.79 -33.31
N GLY A 115 40.16 -41.52 -32.06
CA GLY A 115 41.00 -41.72 -30.89
C GLY A 115 42.17 -40.75 -30.77
N GLY A 116 42.23 -39.73 -31.66
CA GLY A 116 43.27 -38.72 -31.65
C GLY A 116 43.26 -37.85 -30.38
N THR A 117 44.42 -37.22 -30.12
CA THR A 117 44.53 -36.23 -29.03
C THR A 117 44.94 -34.89 -29.63
N VAL A 118 44.13 -33.88 -29.40
CA VAL A 118 44.40 -32.49 -29.71
C VAL A 118 44.97 -31.82 -28.47
N ARG A 119 46.15 -31.25 -28.53
CA ARG A 119 46.77 -30.50 -27.44
C ARG A 119 46.50 -29.02 -27.61
N LEU A 120 45.87 -28.41 -26.61
CA LEU A 120 45.68 -26.97 -26.54
C LEU A 120 46.66 -26.40 -25.50
N TYR A 121 47.45 -25.46 -25.98
CA TYR A 121 48.53 -24.83 -25.18
C TYR A 121 48.02 -23.49 -24.66
N ALA A 122 48.09 -23.30 -23.33
CA ALA A 122 47.77 -22.00 -22.73
C ALA A 122 48.73 -20.93 -23.24
N LEU A 123 48.20 -19.86 -23.80
CA LEU A 123 48.96 -18.70 -24.20
C LEU A 123 48.90 -17.62 -23.13
N TRP A 124 50.07 -17.11 -22.80
CA TRP A 124 50.21 -16.14 -21.72
C TRP A 124 50.86 -14.86 -22.23
N THR A 125 50.32 -13.74 -21.80
CA THR A 125 50.91 -12.43 -22.08
C THR A 125 51.20 -11.69 -20.78
N ALA A 126 52.38 -11.04 -20.73
CA ALA A 126 52.63 -10.05 -19.69
C ALA A 126 52.05 -8.71 -20.18
N VAL A 127 50.87 -8.37 -19.72
CA VAL A 127 50.22 -7.12 -20.08
C VAL A 127 49.85 -6.31 -18.86
N THR A 128 49.90 -5.01 -18.98
CA THR A 128 49.28 -4.08 -18.02
C THR A 128 47.84 -3.91 -18.48
N PRO A 129 46.87 -4.40 -17.71
CA PRO A 129 45.45 -4.27 -18.05
C PRO A 129 44.98 -2.82 -17.97
N PHE A 130 43.87 -2.50 -18.62
CA PHE A 130 43.10 -1.35 -18.28
C PHE A 130 42.12 -1.77 -17.16
N ASP A 131 42.33 -1.23 -15.97
CA ASP A 131 41.48 -1.50 -14.81
C ASP A 131 40.53 -0.36 -14.60
N HIS A 132 39.25 -0.67 -14.36
CA HIS A 132 38.23 0.30 -13.99
C HIS A 132 37.25 -0.32 -12.99
N ALA A 133 36.88 0.47 -11.99
CA ALA A 133 35.92 0.06 -10.97
C ALA A 133 34.64 0.91 -11.10
N PRO A 134 33.63 0.45 -11.85
CA PRO A 134 32.38 1.17 -11.94
C PRO A 134 31.68 1.18 -10.59
N ALA A 135 30.96 2.27 -10.35
CA ALA A 135 30.14 2.46 -9.17
C ALA A 135 28.76 2.99 -9.57
N LEU A 136 27.85 2.97 -8.62
CA LEU A 136 26.55 3.61 -8.71
C LEU A 136 26.27 4.40 -7.44
N THR A 137 25.32 5.30 -7.49
CA THR A 137 24.79 5.98 -6.31
C THR A 137 23.30 5.70 -6.17
N LYS A 138 22.89 5.18 -5.00
CA LYS A 138 21.50 5.05 -4.62
C LYS A 138 21.02 6.33 -3.94
N ILE A 139 19.90 6.87 -4.42
CA ILE A 139 19.24 8.07 -3.90
C ILE A 139 17.85 7.68 -3.41
N LEU A 140 17.44 8.26 -2.30
CA LEU A 140 16.08 8.16 -1.79
C LEU A 140 15.43 9.55 -1.92
N GLY A 141 14.34 9.59 -2.67
CA GLY A 141 13.51 10.76 -2.94
C GLY A 141 12.13 10.67 -2.27
N GLY A 142 11.20 11.47 -2.76
CA GLY A 142 9.83 11.51 -2.26
C GLY A 142 9.75 12.00 -0.81
N GLU A 143 9.15 11.19 0.05
CA GLU A 143 9.00 11.50 1.49
C GLU A 143 10.15 10.94 2.35
N ALA A 144 11.26 10.51 1.74
CA ALA A 144 12.46 10.14 2.48
C ALA A 144 13.09 11.34 3.20
N ASN A 145 13.78 11.08 4.31
CA ASN A 145 14.42 12.09 5.18
C ASN A 145 13.45 13.11 5.81
N ARG A 146 12.16 12.78 5.86
CA ARG A 146 11.16 13.59 6.55
C ARG A 146 11.14 13.22 8.04
N THR A 147 11.14 14.22 8.92
CA THR A 147 10.86 14.04 10.35
C THR A 147 9.35 14.11 10.56
N LEU A 148 8.78 13.06 11.14
CA LEU A 148 7.36 12.97 11.46
C LEU A 148 7.04 13.66 12.78
N ALA A 149 5.76 13.95 13.02
CA ALA A 149 5.30 14.47 14.32
C ALA A 149 5.51 13.48 15.47
N THR A 150 5.71 12.20 15.17
CA THR A 150 6.12 11.16 16.13
C THR A 150 7.58 11.29 16.59
N GLY A 151 8.39 12.12 15.91
CA GLY A 151 9.84 12.26 16.14
C GLY A 151 10.70 11.29 15.33
N GLU A 152 10.10 10.36 14.57
CA GLU A 152 10.82 9.42 13.71
C GLU A 152 11.23 10.09 12.40
N THR A 153 12.30 9.57 11.78
CA THR A 153 12.77 10.03 10.46
C THR A 153 12.54 8.91 9.43
N THR A 154 12.06 9.27 8.26
CA THR A 154 11.80 8.32 7.17
C THR A 154 13.06 8.02 6.34
N PRO A 155 13.20 6.81 5.78
CA PRO A 155 12.27 5.67 5.92
C PRO A 155 12.29 5.10 7.33
N LEU A 156 11.15 4.59 7.78
CA LEU A 156 10.97 4.04 9.13
C LEU A 156 11.76 2.73 9.35
N ALA A 157 12.07 2.03 8.25
CA ALA A 157 12.94 0.85 8.27
C ALA A 157 13.92 0.93 7.09
N PRO A 158 15.17 0.51 7.27
CA PRO A 158 16.13 0.45 6.16
C PRO A 158 15.71 -0.62 5.15
N GLU A 159 15.78 -0.28 3.85
CA GLU A 159 15.51 -1.19 2.74
C GLU A 159 16.81 -1.60 2.07
N THR A 160 16.87 -2.84 1.58
CA THR A 160 17.98 -3.33 0.76
C THR A 160 17.62 -3.28 -0.71
N PHE A 161 18.35 -2.47 -1.45
CA PHE A 161 18.20 -2.32 -2.89
C PHE A 161 19.19 -3.23 -3.62
N ASN A 162 18.70 -3.95 -4.63
CA ASN A 162 19.47 -4.89 -5.42
C ASN A 162 19.69 -4.32 -6.82
N PHE A 163 20.91 -4.47 -7.33
CA PHE A 163 21.30 -3.98 -8.65
C PHE A 163 21.91 -5.14 -9.43
N GLU A 164 21.44 -5.33 -10.65
CA GLU A 164 21.99 -6.30 -11.58
C GLU A 164 23.02 -5.62 -12.47
N PHE A 165 24.23 -6.16 -12.46
CA PHE A 165 25.29 -5.83 -13.42
C PHE A 165 25.46 -6.99 -14.38
N LYS A 166 25.29 -6.74 -15.68
CA LYS A 166 25.21 -7.76 -16.72
C LYS A 166 26.15 -7.43 -17.86
N ALA A 167 26.96 -8.40 -18.26
CA ALA A 167 27.68 -8.36 -19.52
C ALA A 167 26.72 -8.56 -20.69
N VAL A 168 26.83 -7.71 -21.71
CA VAL A 168 25.92 -7.70 -22.87
C VAL A 168 26.59 -8.18 -24.12
N SER A 169 27.65 -7.51 -24.53
CA SER A 169 28.36 -7.82 -25.80
C SER A 169 29.78 -7.31 -25.78
N THR A 170 30.58 -7.87 -26.66
CA THR A 170 31.94 -7.38 -27.00
C THR A 170 32.23 -7.49 -28.49
N THR A 171 33.08 -6.63 -28.98
CA THR A 171 33.63 -6.71 -30.35
C THR A 171 34.91 -7.55 -30.41
N VAL A 172 35.38 -8.08 -29.25
CA VAL A 172 36.61 -8.92 -29.25
C VAL A 172 36.31 -10.26 -29.91
N PRO A 173 36.99 -10.61 -31.00
CA PRO A 173 36.70 -11.83 -31.74
C PRO A 173 36.86 -13.10 -30.89
N GLY A 174 35.87 -13.97 -30.93
CA GLY A 174 35.89 -15.27 -30.21
C GLY A 174 35.71 -15.19 -28.69
N MET A 175 35.58 -14.00 -28.13
CA MET A 175 35.33 -13.85 -26.67
C MET A 175 33.84 -14.10 -26.37
N SER A 176 33.54 -15.16 -25.64
CA SER A 176 32.20 -15.53 -25.21
C SER A 176 31.84 -15.05 -23.80
N THR A 177 32.85 -14.71 -22.99
CA THR A 177 32.70 -14.23 -21.61
C THR A 177 33.47 -12.92 -21.45
N LEU A 178 32.78 -11.89 -20.95
CA LEU A 178 33.38 -10.59 -20.68
C LEU A 178 34.04 -10.56 -19.31
N PRO A 179 35.05 -9.70 -19.09
CA PRO A 179 35.59 -9.45 -17.75
C PRO A 179 34.47 -9.05 -16.79
N MET A 180 34.45 -9.70 -15.63
CA MET A 180 33.50 -9.43 -14.57
C MET A 180 34.24 -9.19 -13.25
N PRO A 181 33.67 -8.48 -12.28
CA PRO A 181 34.25 -8.34 -10.96
C PRO A 181 34.49 -9.71 -10.31
N ALA A 182 35.53 -9.82 -9.49
CA ALA A 182 35.87 -11.09 -8.82
C ALA A 182 34.69 -11.68 -8.03
N ALA A 183 33.84 -10.82 -7.46
CA ALA A 183 32.63 -11.24 -6.73
C ALA A 183 31.57 -11.92 -7.63
N ALA A 184 31.64 -11.77 -8.93
CA ALA A 184 30.74 -12.48 -9.85
C ALA A 184 31.12 -13.94 -10.06
N HIS A 185 32.29 -14.38 -9.59
CA HIS A 185 32.79 -15.77 -9.74
C HIS A 185 32.69 -16.31 -11.17
N GLY A 186 32.93 -15.45 -12.17
CA GLY A 186 32.84 -15.79 -13.59
C GLY A 186 31.44 -15.71 -14.22
N ALA A 187 30.40 -15.49 -13.42
CA ALA A 187 29.07 -15.28 -13.96
C ALA A 187 28.99 -13.98 -14.79
N GLN A 188 28.26 -14.02 -15.91
CA GLN A 188 28.09 -12.86 -16.80
C GLN A 188 26.95 -11.91 -16.34
N THR A 189 26.28 -12.26 -15.27
CA THR A 189 25.28 -11.45 -14.56
C THR A 189 25.50 -11.68 -13.08
N PHE A 190 25.57 -10.61 -12.30
CA PHE A 190 25.62 -10.72 -10.86
C PHE A 190 24.89 -9.56 -10.19
N THR A 191 24.50 -9.77 -8.94
CA THR A 191 23.75 -8.78 -8.16
C THR A 191 24.64 -8.23 -7.05
N VAL A 192 24.65 -6.90 -6.95
CA VAL A 192 25.18 -6.17 -5.79
C VAL A 192 24.03 -5.54 -5.03
N ASN A 193 24.20 -5.33 -3.75
CA ASN A 193 23.14 -4.75 -2.92
C ASN A 193 23.65 -3.59 -2.07
N ARG A 194 22.71 -2.70 -1.71
CA ARG A 194 22.94 -1.56 -0.84
C ARG A 194 21.79 -1.40 0.14
N VAL A 195 22.13 -1.25 1.42
CA VAL A 195 21.16 -0.86 2.44
C VAL A 195 21.11 0.67 2.49
N GLY A 196 19.92 1.22 2.25
CA GLY A 196 19.68 2.66 2.23
C GLY A 196 20.34 3.40 1.06
N ALA A 197 20.44 4.71 1.18
CA ALA A 197 21.07 5.58 0.18
C ALA A 197 22.60 5.53 0.22
N GLY A 198 23.23 5.98 -0.85
CA GLY A 198 24.68 6.21 -0.94
C GLY A 198 25.35 5.49 -2.09
N ALA A 199 26.66 5.68 -2.18
CA ALA A 199 27.50 5.07 -3.21
C ALA A 199 27.66 3.55 -3.00
N LEU A 200 27.71 2.81 -4.10
CA LEU A 200 27.92 1.37 -4.13
C LEU A 200 28.94 1.03 -5.23
N PRO A 201 30.16 0.56 -4.88
CA PRO A 201 31.09 0.05 -5.87
C PRO A 201 30.59 -1.29 -6.41
N ILE A 202 30.71 -1.48 -7.71
CA ILE A 202 30.35 -2.75 -8.39
C ILE A 202 31.51 -3.74 -8.30
N GLY A 203 32.73 -3.23 -8.32
CA GLY A 203 33.96 -4.00 -8.29
C GLY A 203 34.84 -3.74 -9.51
N SER A 204 36.10 -4.13 -9.43
CA SER A 204 37.05 -3.86 -10.51
C SER A 204 36.89 -4.81 -11.70
N LEU A 205 36.98 -4.24 -12.88
CA LEU A 205 37.04 -4.93 -14.18
C LEU A 205 38.45 -4.76 -14.74
N SER A 206 39.02 -5.82 -15.28
CA SER A 206 40.35 -5.81 -15.89
C SER A 206 40.25 -6.21 -17.37
N PHE A 207 40.63 -5.32 -18.26
CA PHE A 207 40.54 -5.51 -19.71
C PHE A 207 41.93 -5.78 -20.32
N LEU A 208 42.03 -6.87 -21.03
CA LEU A 208 43.29 -7.42 -21.52
C LEU A 208 43.36 -7.51 -23.04
N PHE A 209 42.25 -7.24 -23.70
CA PHE A 209 42.14 -7.27 -25.17
C PHE A 209 41.55 -5.97 -25.66
N PRO A 210 42.04 -5.44 -26.81
CA PRO A 210 41.40 -4.27 -27.42
C PRO A 210 40.03 -4.64 -28.01
N GLY A 211 39.11 -3.72 -27.93
CA GLY A 211 37.73 -3.88 -28.40
C GLY A 211 36.75 -3.15 -27.52
N ASP A 212 35.49 -3.22 -27.87
CA ASP A 212 34.40 -2.65 -27.09
C ASP A 212 33.80 -3.72 -26.20
N TYR A 213 33.48 -3.33 -24.95
CA TYR A 213 32.82 -4.18 -23.97
C TYR A 213 31.61 -3.44 -23.43
N VAL A 214 30.45 -4.03 -23.59
CA VAL A 214 29.18 -3.41 -23.22
C VAL A 214 28.57 -4.14 -22.03
N TYR A 215 28.25 -3.37 -21.01
CA TYR A 215 27.56 -3.84 -19.81
C TYR A 215 26.28 -3.06 -19.60
N GLU A 216 25.31 -3.67 -18.96
CA GLU A 216 24.10 -3.02 -18.48
C GLU A 216 24.01 -3.13 -16.97
N LEU A 217 23.54 -2.03 -16.37
CA LEU A 217 23.30 -1.91 -14.94
C LEU A 217 21.88 -1.41 -14.73
N ARG A 218 21.11 -2.12 -13.94
CA ARG A 218 19.75 -1.74 -13.56
C ARG A 218 19.47 -2.04 -12.10
N GLU A 219 18.54 -1.32 -11.53
CA GLU A 219 17.94 -1.70 -10.26
C GLU A 219 16.95 -2.85 -10.47
N LEU A 220 17.01 -3.85 -9.63
CA LEU A 220 15.98 -4.87 -9.57
C LEU A 220 14.88 -4.35 -8.64
N PRO A 221 13.60 -4.34 -9.07
CA PRO A 221 12.53 -4.11 -8.12
C PRO A 221 12.77 -5.10 -6.98
N GLY A 222 12.69 -4.60 -5.76
CA GLY A 222 12.75 -5.46 -4.59
C GLY A 222 11.85 -6.64 -4.89
N ALA A 223 12.29 -7.85 -4.61
CA ALA A 223 11.39 -8.97 -4.72
C ALA A 223 10.10 -8.44 -4.15
N ALA A 224 9.01 -8.42 -4.98
CA ALA A 224 7.71 -8.05 -4.48
C ALA A 224 7.61 -8.89 -3.24
N GLY A 225 8.18 -8.35 -2.20
CA GLY A 225 8.20 -8.97 -0.90
C GLY A 225 6.77 -9.24 -0.81
N THR A 226 6.42 -10.49 -0.72
CA THR A 226 5.20 -10.81 -0.04
C THR A 226 5.07 -9.65 0.90
N PRO A 227 4.09 -8.71 0.77
CA PRO A 227 4.03 -7.64 1.71
C PRO A 227 3.95 -8.41 3.01
N GLY A 228 5.08 -8.59 3.66
CA GLY A 228 5.07 -8.93 5.04
C GLY A 228 4.21 -7.84 5.52
N THR A 229 2.94 -8.16 5.90
CA THR A 229 1.89 -7.24 6.30
C THR A 229 2.59 -6.00 6.77
N PRO A 230 2.61 -4.87 6.03
CA PRO A 230 3.39 -3.74 6.47
C PRO A 230 2.89 -3.53 7.87
N ALA A 231 3.73 -3.61 8.86
CA ALA A 231 3.40 -3.00 10.12
C ALA A 231 2.83 -1.65 9.68
N ALA A 232 1.60 -1.31 10.09
CA ALA A 232 0.73 -0.27 9.49
C ALA A 232 1.41 1.08 9.20
N ALA A 233 2.67 1.18 9.53
CA ALA A 233 3.58 2.30 9.45
C ALA A 233 4.65 2.23 8.34
N GLN A 234 4.84 1.09 7.64
CA GLN A 234 5.89 1.01 6.61
C GLN A 234 5.42 1.64 5.31
N GLY A 235 6.18 2.62 4.81
CA GLY A 235 6.00 3.20 3.49
C GLY A 235 6.32 2.22 2.36
N SER A 236 6.12 2.64 1.15
CA SER A 236 6.44 1.91 -0.07
C SER A 236 7.47 2.67 -0.90
N TYR A 237 8.19 1.94 -1.76
CA TYR A 237 9.10 2.54 -2.71
C TYR A 237 8.56 2.42 -4.13
N THR A 238 8.67 3.52 -4.88
CA THR A 238 8.61 3.48 -6.34
C THR A 238 10.03 3.34 -6.83
N TYR A 239 10.36 2.18 -7.43
CA TYR A 239 11.70 1.86 -7.87
C TYR A 239 12.06 2.60 -9.17
N ASP A 240 13.34 2.99 -9.28
CA ASP A 240 13.89 3.52 -10.53
C ASP A 240 13.93 2.42 -11.59
N ASN A 241 13.41 2.69 -12.76
CA ASN A 241 13.38 1.75 -13.88
C ASN A 241 14.43 2.06 -14.94
N ALA A 242 15.37 2.94 -14.65
CA ALA A 242 16.45 3.27 -15.56
C ALA A 242 17.36 2.06 -15.78
N VAL A 243 17.83 1.93 -17.01
CA VAL A 243 18.90 1.03 -17.39
C VAL A 243 20.08 1.88 -17.87
N TYR A 244 21.23 1.63 -17.29
CA TYR A 244 22.46 2.27 -17.71
C TYR A 244 23.28 1.29 -18.53
N ARG A 245 23.72 1.71 -19.72
CA ARG A 245 24.66 0.97 -20.54
C ARG A 245 26.03 1.61 -20.38
N ILE A 246 27.03 0.80 -19.98
CA ILE A 246 28.41 1.23 -19.78
C ILE A 246 29.24 0.55 -20.85
N THR A 247 29.87 1.34 -21.73
CA THR A 247 30.72 0.84 -22.80
C THR A 247 32.16 1.21 -22.53
N TYR A 248 33.02 0.19 -22.48
CA TYR A 248 34.46 0.32 -22.39
C TYR A 248 35.04 0.19 -23.81
N HIS A 249 35.69 1.22 -24.26
CA HIS A 249 36.42 1.22 -25.50
C HIS A 249 37.92 1.06 -25.22
N ILE A 250 38.45 -0.16 -25.43
CA ILE A 250 39.81 -0.54 -25.06
C ILE A 250 40.68 -0.54 -26.33
N THR A 251 41.80 0.12 -26.23
CA THR A 251 42.85 0.17 -27.28
C THR A 251 44.15 -0.36 -26.71
N GLN A 252 45.04 -0.85 -27.57
CA GLN A 252 46.33 -1.35 -27.17
C GLN A 252 47.46 -0.45 -27.70
N ALA A 253 48.38 -0.08 -26.83
CA ALA A 253 49.62 0.60 -27.17
C ALA A 253 50.79 -0.19 -26.56
N GLY A 254 51.49 -0.98 -27.43
CA GLY A 254 52.50 -1.92 -26.95
C GLY A 254 51.93 -3.00 -26.05
N THR A 255 52.44 -3.13 -24.82
CA THR A 255 51.94 -4.08 -23.82
C THR A 255 50.95 -3.45 -22.83
N VAL A 256 50.53 -2.23 -23.07
CA VAL A 256 49.62 -1.49 -22.19
C VAL A 256 48.24 -1.37 -22.85
N MET A 257 47.20 -1.76 -22.09
CA MET A 257 45.82 -1.47 -22.51
C MET A 257 45.42 -0.08 -21.98
N ASN A 258 44.88 0.71 -22.91
CA ASN A 258 44.31 2.02 -22.60
C ASN A 258 42.82 1.95 -22.87
N GLY A 259 42.02 2.68 -22.07
CA GLY A 259 40.56 2.65 -22.24
C GLY A 259 39.94 4.00 -22.05
N SER A 260 38.82 4.20 -22.72
CA SER A 260 37.82 5.22 -22.38
C SER A 260 36.49 4.55 -22.06
N VAL A 261 35.73 5.17 -21.17
CA VAL A 261 34.46 4.63 -20.72
C VAL A 261 33.35 5.63 -21.01
N SER A 262 32.32 5.17 -21.66
CA SER A 262 31.10 5.95 -21.88
C SER A 262 29.90 5.32 -21.22
N ILE A 263 28.88 6.16 -20.95
CA ILE A 263 27.65 5.76 -20.34
C ILE A 263 26.45 6.34 -21.09
N GLU A 264 25.42 5.54 -21.24
CA GLU A 264 24.13 5.88 -21.80
C GLU A 264 23.05 5.53 -20.80
N LYS A 265 21.96 6.30 -20.78
CA LYS A 265 20.81 6.04 -19.92
C LYS A 265 19.57 5.78 -20.74
N GLN A 266 18.82 4.76 -20.37
CA GLN A 266 17.49 4.46 -20.89
C GLN A 266 16.49 4.66 -19.72
N GLU A 267 15.39 5.37 -20.00
CA GLU A 267 14.30 5.57 -19.05
C GLU A 267 13.01 4.99 -19.64
N ASN A 268 12.21 4.38 -18.78
CA ASN A 268 10.87 3.85 -19.12
C ASN A 268 10.86 2.92 -20.36
N GLY A 269 11.93 2.16 -20.57
CA GLY A 269 12.04 1.27 -21.73
C GLY A 269 12.16 1.99 -23.09
N GLY A 270 12.42 3.30 -23.09
CA GLY A 270 12.63 4.10 -24.29
C GLY A 270 13.97 3.79 -25.00
N ALA A 271 14.45 4.69 -25.84
CA ALA A 271 15.79 4.61 -26.42
C ALA A 271 16.88 5.00 -25.41
N PHE A 272 18.08 4.47 -25.57
CA PHE A 272 19.24 4.95 -24.83
C PHE A 272 19.59 6.39 -25.25
N SER A 273 20.04 7.18 -24.30
CA SER A 273 20.56 8.53 -24.56
C SER A 273 21.81 8.49 -25.44
N ALA A 274 22.23 9.65 -25.93
CA ALA A 274 23.56 9.73 -26.50
C ALA A 274 24.63 9.38 -25.47
N PRO A 275 25.73 8.70 -25.85
CA PRO A 275 26.81 8.34 -24.92
C PRO A 275 27.54 9.58 -24.42
N VAL A 276 27.83 9.59 -23.13
CA VAL A 276 28.64 10.61 -22.45
C VAL A 276 29.80 9.94 -21.72
N ALA A 277 30.89 10.69 -21.49
CA ALA A 277 32.04 10.15 -20.76
C ALA A 277 31.60 9.72 -19.34
N TYR A 278 32.04 8.54 -18.92
CA TYR A 278 31.84 8.08 -17.54
C TYR A 278 32.75 8.86 -16.59
N THR A 279 32.16 9.52 -15.64
CA THR A 279 32.84 10.31 -14.58
C THR A 279 32.04 10.15 -13.29
N THR A 280 32.56 10.65 -12.18
CA THR A 280 31.81 10.69 -10.90
C THR A 280 30.53 11.55 -10.99
N ALA A 281 30.46 12.49 -11.95
CA ALA A 281 29.27 13.29 -12.21
C ALA A 281 28.20 12.51 -13.00
N THR A 282 28.63 11.66 -13.93
CA THR A 282 27.79 10.89 -14.86
C THR A 282 27.58 9.43 -14.45
N GLU A 283 28.20 8.97 -13.37
CA GLU A 283 27.99 7.61 -12.85
C GLU A 283 26.49 7.30 -12.65
N PRO A 284 26.07 6.04 -12.78
CA PRO A 284 24.69 5.63 -12.60
C PRO A 284 24.09 6.11 -11.28
N LYS A 285 22.92 6.75 -11.34
CA LYS A 285 22.15 7.22 -10.18
C LYS A 285 20.77 6.64 -10.24
N PHE A 286 20.39 5.87 -9.23
CA PHE A 286 19.07 5.27 -9.11
C PHE A 286 18.32 5.96 -7.98
N THR A 287 17.20 6.58 -8.32
CA THR A 287 16.35 7.31 -7.35
C THR A 287 15.07 6.54 -7.11
N ASN A 288 14.84 6.12 -5.87
CA ASN A 288 13.56 5.55 -5.48
C ASN A 288 12.82 6.56 -4.61
N ASP A 289 11.58 6.83 -4.99
CA ASP A 289 10.70 7.66 -4.17
C ASP A 289 10.07 6.81 -3.07
N TYR A 290 10.29 7.24 -1.84
CA TYR A 290 9.65 6.68 -0.66
C TYR A 290 8.34 7.39 -0.39
N LEU A 291 7.27 6.61 -0.23
CA LEU A 291 5.93 7.12 0.03
C LEU A 291 5.41 6.54 1.34
N LEU A 292 5.02 7.40 2.25
CA LEU A 292 4.37 6.99 3.49
C LEU A 292 2.94 6.50 3.24
N PRO A 293 2.41 5.61 4.07
CA PRO A 293 1.00 5.25 4.05
C PRO A 293 0.10 6.47 4.23
N ARG A 294 -1.09 6.39 3.63
CA ARG A 294 -2.13 7.40 3.80
C ARG A 294 -3.33 6.77 4.45
N TYR A 295 -3.88 7.49 5.41
CA TYR A 295 -5.03 7.05 6.17
C TYR A 295 -6.19 8.02 6.00
N THR A 296 -7.39 7.47 6.00
CA THR A 296 -8.61 8.26 5.93
C THR A 296 -9.11 8.54 7.34
N VAL A 297 -9.24 9.82 7.67
CA VAL A 297 -9.95 10.28 8.85
C VAL A 297 -11.32 10.77 8.43
N SER A 298 -12.36 10.08 8.87
CA SER A 298 -13.75 10.39 8.60
C SER A 298 -14.40 11.02 9.81
N PHE A 299 -15.42 11.84 9.55
CA PHE A 299 -16.19 12.51 10.61
C PHE A 299 -17.64 12.02 10.59
N ASN A 300 -18.14 11.67 11.75
CA ASN A 300 -19.55 11.34 11.96
C ASN A 300 -20.20 12.47 12.75
N ALA A 301 -21.09 13.20 12.13
CA ALA A 301 -21.79 14.32 12.79
C ALA A 301 -22.72 13.86 13.92
N ASN A 302 -23.01 12.56 14.05
CA ASN A 302 -23.84 11.97 15.11
C ASN A 302 -25.15 12.73 15.36
N GLY A 303 -25.87 13.01 14.28
CA GLY A 303 -27.12 13.78 14.31
C GLY A 303 -26.97 15.29 14.13
N GLY A 304 -25.75 15.79 13.96
CA GLY A 304 -25.50 17.17 13.54
C GLY A 304 -25.88 17.41 12.08
N SER A 305 -26.17 18.65 11.73
CA SER A 305 -26.65 19.03 10.38
C SER A 305 -25.54 19.07 9.32
N VAL A 306 -24.27 18.99 9.69
CA VAL A 306 -23.11 19.03 8.79
C VAL A 306 -22.18 17.89 9.11
N THR A 307 -21.87 17.07 8.10
CA THR A 307 -20.80 16.07 8.17
C THR A 307 -19.60 16.60 7.42
N PRO A 308 -18.47 16.87 8.11
CA PRO A 308 -17.25 17.30 7.42
C PRO A 308 -16.76 16.25 6.43
N ALA A 309 -16.14 16.71 5.33
CA ALA A 309 -15.54 15.80 4.36
C ALA A 309 -14.41 14.98 4.99
N PRO A 310 -14.24 13.72 4.62
CA PRO A 310 -13.10 12.92 5.03
C PRO A 310 -11.77 13.58 4.59
N GLN A 311 -10.74 13.41 5.40
CA GLN A 311 -9.39 13.87 5.11
C GLN A 311 -8.48 12.68 4.88
N VAL A 312 -7.62 12.76 3.85
CA VAL A 312 -6.56 11.78 3.61
C VAL A 312 -5.28 12.34 4.22
N ILE A 313 -4.79 11.68 5.25
CA ILE A 313 -3.66 12.12 6.07
C ILE A 313 -2.47 11.19 5.82
N VAL A 314 -1.29 11.76 5.68
CA VAL A 314 -0.03 11.00 5.62
C VAL A 314 0.26 10.45 7.02
N TYR A 315 0.74 9.21 7.08
CA TYR A 315 1.19 8.60 8.33
C TYR A 315 2.08 9.56 9.14
N GLY A 316 1.78 9.71 10.41
CA GLY A 316 2.55 10.55 11.32
C GLY A 316 2.21 12.03 11.28
N ASP A 317 1.31 12.47 10.40
CA ASP A 317 0.78 13.84 10.41
C ASP A 317 -0.50 13.91 11.26
N PRO A 318 -0.79 15.08 11.84
CA PRO A 318 -2.05 15.30 12.52
C PRO A 318 -3.18 15.61 11.53
N VAL A 319 -4.41 15.33 11.94
CA VAL A 319 -5.60 15.73 11.19
C VAL A 319 -5.90 17.20 11.39
N VAL A 320 -6.39 17.87 10.36
CA VAL A 320 -6.82 19.29 10.46
C VAL A 320 -8.22 19.33 11.08
N ALA A 321 -8.38 20.15 12.12
CA ALA A 321 -9.70 20.35 12.72
C ALA A 321 -10.69 20.90 11.68
N PRO A 322 -11.89 20.31 11.53
CA PRO A 322 -12.89 20.81 10.61
C PRO A 322 -13.31 22.25 10.95
N PRO A 323 -13.57 23.10 9.94
CA PRO A 323 -13.99 24.48 10.17
C PRO A 323 -15.38 24.52 10.83
N THR A 324 -15.62 25.54 11.63
CA THR A 324 -16.92 25.79 12.27
C THR A 324 -17.95 26.30 11.26
N VAL A 325 -19.11 25.65 11.22
CA VAL A 325 -20.27 26.06 10.39
C VAL A 325 -21.50 26.13 11.33
N GLY A 326 -22.12 27.32 11.40
CA GLY A 326 -23.33 27.48 12.22
C GLY A 326 -23.11 27.25 13.73
N GLY A 327 -21.91 27.56 14.24
CA GLY A 327 -21.58 27.46 15.67
C GLY A 327 -20.80 26.19 16.06
N SER A 328 -20.71 25.19 15.20
CA SER A 328 -19.88 24.01 15.46
C SER A 328 -19.36 23.39 14.17
N PRO A 329 -18.27 22.60 14.22
CA PRO A 329 -17.76 21.86 13.07
C PRO A 329 -18.69 20.77 12.56
N ALA A 330 -19.67 20.32 13.37
CA ALA A 330 -20.69 19.33 13.00
C ALA A 330 -22.05 19.98 12.68
N GLY A 331 -22.10 21.32 12.53
CA GLY A 331 -23.33 22.07 12.33
C GLY A 331 -24.16 22.18 13.61
N SER A 332 -25.48 22.15 13.50
CA SER A 332 -26.41 22.22 14.61
C SER A 332 -27.13 20.91 14.82
N ARG A 333 -27.50 20.63 16.07
CA ARG A 333 -28.39 19.56 16.46
C ARG A 333 -29.43 20.14 17.41
N THR A 334 -30.68 20.08 17.00
CA THR A 334 -31.79 20.66 17.78
C THR A 334 -31.78 20.15 19.20
N GLY A 335 -31.73 21.04 20.17
CA GLY A 335 -31.75 20.71 21.61
C GLY A 335 -30.41 20.28 22.20
N PHE A 336 -29.34 20.38 21.44
CA PHE A 336 -28.03 19.98 21.91
C PHE A 336 -26.97 21.05 21.65
N ASP A 337 -25.97 21.08 22.48
CA ASP A 337 -24.74 21.82 22.30
C ASP A 337 -23.62 20.87 21.84
N PHE A 338 -22.79 21.33 20.91
CA PHE A 338 -21.64 20.56 20.45
C PHE A 338 -20.59 20.45 21.57
N GLY A 339 -20.29 19.24 22.00
CA GLY A 339 -19.34 18.92 23.05
C GLY A 339 -17.91 18.60 22.58
N GLY A 340 -17.69 18.63 21.24
CA GLY A 340 -16.38 18.29 20.65
C GLY A 340 -16.41 17.02 19.81
N TRP A 341 -15.29 16.69 19.20
CA TRP A 341 -15.08 15.44 18.53
C TRP A 341 -14.51 14.39 19.50
N GLN A 342 -14.90 13.15 19.33
CA GLN A 342 -14.46 12.01 20.16
C GLN A 342 -13.87 10.91 19.28
N ASN A 343 -12.86 10.25 19.80
CA ASN A 343 -12.29 9.02 19.29
C ASN A 343 -13.27 7.84 19.41
N PRO A 344 -13.02 6.70 18.73
CA PRO A 344 -13.87 5.50 18.85
C PRO A 344 -14.00 4.94 20.28
N ASP A 345 -13.03 5.21 21.14
CA ASP A 345 -13.03 4.82 22.56
C ASP A 345 -13.79 5.79 23.47
N GLY A 346 -14.37 6.87 22.90
CA GLY A 346 -15.09 7.90 23.62
C GLY A 346 -14.22 9.00 24.21
N SER A 347 -12.90 8.92 24.13
CA SER A 347 -11.99 9.99 24.57
C SER A 347 -12.09 11.22 23.66
N PRO A 348 -11.84 12.44 24.19
CA PRO A 348 -11.79 13.65 23.34
C PRO A 348 -10.74 13.52 22.24
N ALA A 349 -11.08 13.92 21.02
CA ALA A 349 -10.16 13.94 19.91
C ALA A 349 -9.13 15.08 20.09
N ASN A 350 -7.86 14.72 19.91
CA ASN A 350 -6.75 15.68 19.92
C ASN A 350 -6.21 15.83 18.48
N PHE A 351 -6.44 16.98 17.89
CA PHE A 351 -6.03 17.32 16.52
C PHE A 351 -4.52 17.57 16.35
N THR A 352 -3.73 17.42 17.40
CA THR A 352 -2.27 17.42 17.33
C THR A 352 -1.67 16.02 17.35
N THR A 353 -2.50 14.99 17.59
CA THR A 353 -2.04 13.61 17.64
C THR A 353 -1.75 13.10 16.24
N PRO A 354 -0.58 12.47 16.00
CA PRO A 354 -0.26 11.85 14.72
C PRO A 354 -1.21 10.73 14.34
N VAL A 355 -1.64 10.72 13.08
CA VAL A 355 -2.51 9.67 12.53
C VAL A 355 -1.65 8.47 12.13
N THR A 356 -1.96 7.30 12.70
CA THR A 356 -1.25 6.03 12.45
C THR A 356 -2.14 4.94 11.87
N GLY A 357 -3.40 5.25 11.57
CA GLY A 357 -4.39 4.34 11.00
C GLY A 357 -5.65 5.07 10.57
N ASN A 358 -6.55 4.38 9.88
CA ASN A 358 -7.87 4.92 9.57
C ASN A 358 -8.63 5.24 10.85
N LEU A 359 -9.29 6.38 10.91
CA LEU A 359 -9.94 6.90 12.11
C LEU A 359 -11.32 7.46 11.76
N VAL A 360 -12.29 7.22 12.65
CA VAL A 360 -13.60 7.85 12.58
C VAL A 360 -13.78 8.68 13.84
N LEU A 361 -13.88 10.00 13.68
CA LEU A 361 -14.18 10.91 14.77
C LEU A 361 -15.68 11.17 14.81
N SER A 362 -16.31 11.01 15.97
CA SER A 362 -17.74 11.22 16.16
C SER A 362 -18.00 12.49 16.94
N ALA A 363 -18.99 13.27 16.52
CA ALA A 363 -19.43 14.44 17.28
C ALA A 363 -20.09 14.01 18.59
N SER A 364 -19.67 14.64 19.67
CA SER A 364 -20.31 14.57 20.97
C SER A 364 -21.29 15.72 21.12
N TRP A 365 -22.42 15.42 21.70
CA TRP A 365 -23.50 16.38 21.91
C TRP A 365 -23.97 16.35 23.35
N THR A 366 -24.06 17.53 23.97
CA THR A 366 -24.62 17.71 25.30
C THR A 366 -26.04 18.23 25.18
N MET A 367 -26.98 17.56 25.78
CA MET A 367 -28.37 18.00 25.78
C MET A 367 -28.49 19.36 26.47
N ARG A 368 -29.27 20.25 25.89
CA ARG A 368 -29.56 21.56 26.48
C ARG A 368 -30.53 21.42 27.63
N HIS A 369 -30.24 22.17 28.67
CA HIS A 369 -31.11 22.33 29.81
C HIS A 369 -31.63 23.76 29.85
N TYR A 370 -32.87 23.90 30.31
CA TYR A 370 -33.56 25.17 30.40
C TYR A 370 -34.10 25.37 31.82
N THR A 371 -34.37 26.63 32.15
CA THR A 371 -35.05 26.98 33.38
C THR A 371 -36.54 27.17 33.10
N VAL A 372 -37.36 26.41 33.78
CA VAL A 372 -38.82 26.60 33.85
C VAL A 372 -39.15 27.30 35.13
N THR A 373 -39.74 28.48 35.06
CA THR A 373 -40.16 29.25 36.21
C THR A 373 -41.67 29.49 36.15
N VAL A 374 -42.34 29.03 37.16
CA VAL A 374 -43.81 29.26 37.34
C VAL A 374 -44.00 30.27 38.48
N LEU A 375 -44.64 31.37 38.16
CA LEU A 375 -44.85 32.51 39.03
C LEU A 375 -46.34 32.65 39.38
N ASP A 376 -46.62 33.24 40.53
CA ASP A 376 -47.96 33.76 40.82
C ASP A 376 -48.28 35.01 39.98
N ALA A 377 -49.48 35.44 39.90
CA ALA A 377 -49.90 36.59 39.10
C ALA A 377 -49.11 37.86 39.47
N PRO A 378 -48.74 38.67 38.45
CA PRO A 378 -48.03 39.94 38.68
C PRO A 378 -48.92 40.97 39.38
N ASP A 379 -50.24 40.84 39.29
CA ASP A 379 -51.27 41.71 39.89
C ASP A 379 -51.97 41.04 41.08
N ALA A 380 -51.37 40.00 41.64
CA ALA A 380 -51.84 39.32 42.83
C ALA A 380 -51.87 40.22 44.08
N ASP A 381 -52.58 39.81 45.14
CA ASP A 381 -52.59 40.48 46.47
C ASP A 381 -51.18 40.84 46.93
N PRO A 382 -50.99 42.01 47.63
CA PRO A 382 -49.69 42.39 48.17
C PRO A 382 -49.04 41.27 48.98
N GLY A 383 -47.80 40.89 48.53
CA GLY A 383 -47.00 39.80 49.12
C GLY A 383 -47.00 38.47 48.32
N HIS A 384 -47.79 38.36 47.23
CA HIS A 384 -47.84 37.17 46.38
C HIS A 384 -47.49 37.51 44.90
N GLN A 385 -47.21 38.78 44.61
CA GLN A 385 -46.92 39.21 43.24
C GLN A 385 -45.63 38.59 42.72
N ASN A 386 -45.72 37.88 41.60
CA ASN A 386 -44.58 37.15 41.02
C ASN A 386 -43.83 36.19 41.97
N ALA A 387 -44.49 35.72 43.02
CA ALA A 387 -43.90 34.71 43.91
C ALA A 387 -43.63 33.43 43.10
N VAL A 388 -42.50 32.81 43.30
CA VAL A 388 -42.17 31.54 42.63
C VAL A 388 -43.04 30.43 43.18
N ILE A 389 -43.89 29.86 42.34
CA ILE A 389 -44.73 28.69 42.70
C ILE A 389 -43.92 27.41 42.48
N ALA A 390 -43.23 27.31 41.34
CA ALA A 390 -42.37 26.18 41.02
C ALA A 390 -41.19 26.64 40.13
N GLN A 391 -40.08 26.01 40.28
CA GLN A 391 -38.91 26.23 39.40
C GLN A 391 -38.20 24.91 39.15
N ASP A 392 -37.91 24.64 37.90
CA ASP A 392 -37.00 23.58 37.48
C ASP A 392 -35.85 24.23 36.70
N THR A 393 -34.63 24.16 37.23
CA THR A 393 -33.43 24.74 36.59
C THR A 393 -32.67 23.75 35.70
N ASN A 394 -33.23 22.55 35.52
CA ASN A 394 -32.57 21.47 34.80
C ASN A 394 -33.52 20.74 33.84
N ALA A 395 -34.57 21.42 33.39
CA ALA A 395 -35.50 20.86 32.43
C ALA A 395 -34.82 20.62 31.06
N VAL A 396 -34.96 19.44 30.51
CA VAL A 396 -34.28 19.08 29.28
C VAL A 396 -35.05 19.57 28.04
N HIS A 397 -34.33 19.88 26.97
CA HIS A 397 -34.92 20.20 25.67
C HIS A 397 -35.90 19.12 25.21
N GLY A 398 -37.07 19.52 24.72
CA GLY A 398 -38.09 18.63 24.22
C GLY A 398 -38.92 17.93 25.28
N SER A 399 -38.61 18.08 26.57
CA SER A 399 -39.48 17.63 27.65
C SER A 399 -40.68 18.55 27.80
N THR A 400 -41.79 18.02 28.27
CA THR A 400 -42.95 18.79 28.68
C THR A 400 -42.85 19.09 30.17
N PRO A 401 -42.93 20.36 30.59
CA PRO A 401 -42.90 20.70 32.00
C PRO A 401 -44.09 20.09 32.72
N THR A 402 -43.87 19.70 33.95
CA THR A 402 -45.01 19.26 34.79
C THR A 402 -45.81 20.47 35.24
N GLU A 403 -47.13 20.45 35.01
CA GLU A 403 -48.00 21.48 35.60
C GLU A 403 -47.92 21.43 37.12
N PRO A 404 -47.53 22.53 37.78
CA PRO A 404 -47.50 22.56 39.24
C PRO A 404 -48.92 22.49 39.83
N ALA A 405 -48.99 22.21 41.13
CA ALA A 405 -50.25 22.35 41.82
C ALA A 405 -50.81 23.74 41.62
N ARG A 406 -52.10 23.83 41.35
CA ARG A 406 -52.77 25.11 41.19
C ARG A 406 -52.57 25.94 42.46
N PRO A 407 -52.29 27.23 42.33
CA PRO A 407 -52.16 28.09 43.46
C PRO A 407 -53.55 28.25 44.16
N ASP A 408 -53.49 28.57 45.41
CA ASP A 408 -54.72 28.82 46.22
C ASP A 408 -55.58 29.95 45.59
N ASN A 409 -56.89 29.78 45.65
CA ASN A 409 -57.79 30.82 45.20
C ASN A 409 -57.62 32.08 46.03
N LYS A 410 -57.69 33.22 45.36
CA LYS A 410 -57.65 34.52 45.97
C LYS A 410 -59.03 34.98 46.34
N THR A 411 -59.16 35.95 47.25
CA THR A 411 -60.45 36.54 47.61
C THR A 411 -61.15 37.05 46.35
N ASN A 412 -62.32 36.59 46.02
CA ASN A 412 -63.16 36.91 44.87
C ASN A 412 -62.62 36.41 43.52
N TYR A 413 -61.50 35.68 43.48
CA TYR A 413 -60.90 35.13 42.25
C TYR A 413 -60.66 33.66 42.38
N VAL A 414 -60.73 32.97 41.24
CA VAL A 414 -60.33 31.57 41.12
C VAL A 414 -59.23 31.49 40.09
N PHE A 415 -58.34 30.57 40.26
CA PHE A 415 -57.33 30.30 39.23
C PHE A 415 -58.07 29.99 37.89
N ASP A 416 -57.63 30.63 36.79
CA ASP A 416 -58.20 30.42 35.49
C ASP A 416 -57.29 29.56 34.60
N HIS A 417 -56.13 30.04 34.34
CA HIS A 417 -55.15 29.36 33.51
C HIS A 417 -53.74 29.87 33.77
N TRP A 418 -52.78 29.22 33.15
CA TRP A 418 -51.42 29.67 33.08
C TRP A 418 -51.19 30.47 31.80
N ALA A 419 -50.38 31.52 31.85
CA ALA A 419 -50.09 32.37 30.72
C ALA A 419 -48.57 32.64 30.61
N LYS A 420 -48.12 32.79 29.36
CA LYS A 420 -46.76 33.30 29.08
C LYS A 420 -46.71 34.81 29.33
N PRO A 421 -45.53 35.45 29.40
CA PRO A 421 -45.39 36.88 29.63
C PRO A 421 -46.05 37.75 28.57
N ASP A 422 -46.31 37.22 27.36
CA ASP A 422 -47.03 37.89 26.26
C ASP A 422 -48.57 37.82 26.43
N GLY A 423 -49.05 37.20 27.47
CA GLY A 423 -50.47 37.01 27.79
C GLY A 423 -51.12 35.82 27.08
N SER A 424 -50.39 35.07 26.28
CA SER A 424 -50.94 33.86 25.66
C SER A 424 -51.10 32.74 26.70
N THR A 425 -52.22 32.01 26.60
CA THR A 425 -52.43 30.82 27.44
C THR A 425 -51.36 29.80 27.23
N TYR A 426 -50.86 29.21 28.33
CA TYR A 426 -49.85 28.16 28.29
C TYR A 426 -50.43 26.83 28.75
N ASN A 427 -50.18 25.82 27.95
CA ASN A 427 -50.46 24.43 28.26
C ASN A 427 -49.16 23.67 28.51
N PHE A 428 -49.03 22.99 29.62
CA PHE A 428 -47.80 22.28 30.06
C PHE A 428 -47.49 21.05 29.19
N ASP A 429 -48.18 20.79 28.11
CA ASP A 429 -47.91 19.76 27.11
C ASP A 429 -47.02 20.24 25.94
N GLU A 430 -46.63 21.52 25.90
CA GLU A 430 -45.72 22.04 24.90
C GLU A 430 -44.27 21.62 25.20
N PRO A 431 -43.53 21.01 24.22
CA PRO A 431 -42.12 20.67 24.40
C PRO A 431 -41.27 21.90 24.62
N LEU A 432 -40.34 21.85 25.56
CA LEU A 432 -39.39 22.95 25.81
C LEU A 432 -38.39 23.15 24.68
N SER A 433 -38.27 24.38 24.18
CA SER A 433 -37.27 24.79 23.22
C SER A 433 -36.38 25.94 23.71
N GLY A 434 -36.59 26.41 24.92
CA GLY A 434 -35.88 27.50 25.59
C GLY A 434 -36.32 27.65 27.05
N ASP A 435 -35.76 28.64 27.73
CA ASP A 435 -36.23 29.02 29.07
C ASP A 435 -37.71 29.42 29.00
N LEU A 436 -38.47 28.99 30.00
CA LEU A 436 -39.89 29.21 30.06
C LEU A 436 -40.23 29.91 31.37
N THR A 437 -40.99 30.99 31.26
CA THR A 437 -41.66 31.65 32.39
C THR A 437 -43.15 31.65 32.15
N VAL A 438 -43.93 31.22 33.08
CA VAL A 438 -45.41 31.30 33.07
C VAL A 438 -45.93 31.90 34.36
N HIS A 439 -47.07 32.56 34.31
CA HIS A 439 -47.74 33.14 35.46
C HIS A 439 -49.12 32.54 35.63
N ALA A 440 -49.57 32.45 36.84
CA ALA A 440 -50.96 32.16 37.14
C ALA A 440 -51.88 33.35 36.73
N VAL A 441 -52.96 33.06 36.03
CA VAL A 441 -54.03 34.01 35.73
C VAL A 441 -55.26 33.62 36.50
N TYR A 442 -55.88 34.63 37.11
CA TYR A 442 -57.10 34.42 37.91
C TYR A 442 -58.29 35.14 37.25
N ARG A 443 -59.45 34.50 37.35
CA ARG A 443 -60.72 35.14 36.98
C ARG A 443 -61.72 35.15 38.13
N GLN A 444 -62.65 36.05 38.08
CA GLN A 444 -63.65 36.18 39.09
C GLN A 444 -64.56 34.93 39.07
N LYS A 445 -64.58 34.17 40.16
CA LYS A 445 -65.36 32.97 40.51
C LYS A 445 -66.20 32.36 39.41
N ARG A 446 -65.54 31.76 38.43
CA ARG A 446 -66.18 30.92 37.43
C ARG A 446 -65.31 29.72 37.18
N TYR A 447 -65.89 28.58 36.85
CA TYR A 447 -65.14 27.38 36.45
C TYR A 447 -65.37 27.09 35.03
N THR A 448 -64.33 26.65 34.36
CA THR A 448 -64.41 26.10 33.04
C THR A 448 -63.88 24.70 33.04
N VAL A 449 -64.63 23.74 32.55
CA VAL A 449 -64.12 22.40 32.28
C VAL A 449 -63.84 22.35 30.79
N ARG A 450 -62.59 22.14 30.47
CA ARG A 450 -62.08 21.98 29.11
C ARG A 450 -61.83 20.49 28.86
N TYR A 451 -62.27 20.03 27.69
CA TYR A 451 -62.18 18.62 27.34
C TYR A 451 -61.18 18.45 26.21
N ASP A 452 -60.13 17.69 26.48
CA ASP A 452 -59.15 17.25 25.50
C ASP A 452 -59.40 15.79 25.15
N SER A 453 -59.38 15.46 23.87
CA SER A 453 -59.56 14.07 23.44
C SER A 453 -58.44 13.11 23.88
N GLY A 454 -57.37 13.65 24.42
CA GLY A 454 -56.21 12.91 24.94
C GLY A 454 -55.36 12.20 23.88
N THR A 455 -55.78 12.22 22.63
CA THR A 455 -55.02 11.58 21.52
C THR A 455 -55.33 12.24 20.18
N PRO A 456 -54.37 12.35 19.30
CA PRO A 456 -54.57 12.93 17.95
C PRO A 456 -55.47 12.11 17.02
N HIS A 457 -55.94 10.93 17.45
CA HIS A 457 -56.75 10.02 16.63
C HIS A 457 -58.20 9.95 17.13
N SER A 458 -58.60 10.84 18.00
CA SER A 458 -60.02 10.97 18.43
C SER A 458 -60.75 11.89 17.49
N VAL A 459 -62.00 11.56 17.20
CA VAL A 459 -62.92 12.40 16.41
C VAL A 459 -64.00 12.97 17.36
N GLY A 460 -64.51 14.12 16.97
CA GLY A 460 -65.51 14.83 17.80
C GLY A 460 -64.91 16.10 18.41
N SER A 461 -65.75 16.91 19.04
CA SER A 461 -65.34 18.09 19.79
C SER A 461 -66.35 18.34 20.93
N MET A 462 -65.82 18.92 22.01
CA MET A 462 -66.65 19.35 23.14
C MET A 462 -66.38 20.83 23.41
N THR A 463 -67.40 21.57 23.70
CA THR A 463 -67.29 22.96 24.14
C THR A 463 -66.98 23.04 25.63
N ASP A 464 -66.28 24.08 26.03
CA ASP A 464 -66.04 24.39 27.42
C ASP A 464 -67.35 24.50 28.22
N SER A 465 -67.36 23.90 29.40
CA SER A 465 -68.44 24.06 30.36
C SER A 465 -68.04 25.08 31.43
N HIS A 466 -68.93 26.01 31.70
CA HIS A 466 -68.74 27.06 32.71
C HIS A 466 -69.61 26.80 33.92
N PHE A 467 -68.98 26.74 35.12
CA PHE A 467 -69.66 26.50 36.36
C PHE A 467 -69.49 27.69 37.33
N GLY A 468 -70.53 28.01 38.04
CA GLY A 468 -70.46 28.98 39.16
C GLY A 468 -69.76 28.38 40.40
N GLY A 469 -69.16 29.22 41.24
CA GLY A 469 -68.53 28.79 42.47
C GLY A 469 -69.54 28.17 43.47
N GLY A 470 -69.26 26.94 43.96
CA GLY A 470 -70.11 26.20 44.83
C GLY A 470 -71.25 25.41 44.20
N ASP A 471 -71.40 25.53 42.86
CA ASP A 471 -72.47 24.75 42.20
C ASP A 471 -71.97 23.30 41.98
N THR A 472 -72.92 22.36 42.10
CA THR A 472 -72.74 20.98 41.71
C THR A 472 -73.38 20.77 40.32
N ASN A 473 -72.63 20.61 39.31
CA ASN A 473 -73.11 20.42 37.95
C ASN A 473 -72.58 19.13 37.33
N PRO A 474 -73.40 18.37 36.60
CA PRO A 474 -72.91 17.19 35.90
C PRO A 474 -71.99 17.58 34.74
N LEU A 475 -70.90 16.81 34.51
CA LEU A 475 -70.14 16.89 33.29
C LEU A 475 -71.02 16.57 32.05
N PRO A 476 -70.92 17.26 30.94
CA PRO A 476 -71.63 16.88 29.71
C PRO A 476 -71.22 15.48 29.27
N PRO A 477 -72.14 14.69 28.70
CA PRO A 477 -71.78 13.41 28.11
C PRO A 477 -70.65 13.52 27.09
N ASN A 478 -69.73 12.55 27.12
CA ASN A 478 -68.62 12.52 26.19
C ASN A 478 -69.09 12.52 24.72
N GLN A 479 -68.54 13.43 23.92
CA GLN A 479 -68.78 13.52 22.50
C GLN A 479 -67.56 13.15 21.63
N TYR A 480 -66.47 12.71 22.26
CA TYR A 480 -65.36 12.17 21.56
C TYR A 480 -65.50 10.67 21.28
N ALA A 481 -65.09 10.24 20.08
CA ALA A 481 -65.01 8.84 19.73
C ALA A 481 -63.62 8.48 19.30
N ARG A 482 -63.14 7.29 19.70
CA ARG A 482 -61.87 6.73 19.28
C ARG A 482 -62.11 5.35 18.73
N PRO A 483 -61.83 5.12 17.40
CA PRO A 483 -61.98 3.79 16.80
C PRO A 483 -61.25 2.71 17.58
N GLY A 484 -61.96 1.62 17.96
CA GLY A 484 -61.37 0.50 18.68
C GLY A 484 -61.23 0.68 20.23
N PHE A 485 -61.78 1.77 20.78
CA PHE A 485 -61.74 2.02 22.22
C PHE A 485 -63.12 2.46 22.71
N THR A 486 -63.44 2.06 23.95
CA THR A 486 -64.59 2.58 24.70
C THR A 486 -64.12 3.72 25.58
N PHE A 487 -64.94 4.77 25.70
CA PHE A 487 -64.64 5.84 26.63
C PHE A 487 -64.71 5.32 28.08
N GLY A 488 -63.64 5.45 28.82
CA GLY A 488 -63.52 4.97 30.21
C GLY A 488 -63.75 6.04 31.26
N GLY A 489 -63.85 7.32 30.81
CA GLY A 489 -63.96 8.48 31.68
C GLY A 489 -62.93 9.54 31.39
N TRP A 490 -62.95 10.61 32.11
CA TRP A 490 -62.08 11.76 32.00
C TRP A 490 -60.89 11.67 32.94
N SER A 491 -59.71 11.96 32.53
CA SER A 491 -58.55 12.09 33.41
C SER A 491 -57.90 13.46 33.29
N ARG A 492 -57.31 13.91 34.40
CA ARG A 492 -56.52 15.15 34.46
C ARG A 492 -55.13 15.00 33.91
N THR A 493 -54.68 13.77 33.72
CA THR A 493 -53.33 13.48 33.24
C THR A 493 -53.39 12.76 31.91
N PRO A 494 -52.74 13.26 30.86
CA PRO A 494 -52.66 12.57 29.59
C PRO A 494 -52.03 11.17 29.78
N GLY A 495 -52.74 10.14 29.28
CA GLY A 495 -52.24 8.76 29.37
C GLY A 495 -52.49 8.04 30.68
N ALA A 496 -53.29 8.59 31.58
CA ALA A 496 -53.72 7.88 32.78
C ALA A 496 -54.48 6.60 32.44
N THR A 497 -54.26 5.54 33.21
CA THR A 497 -54.89 4.23 33.02
C THR A 497 -56.24 4.10 33.75
N THR A 498 -56.52 5.00 34.71
CA THR A 498 -57.78 5.09 35.45
C THR A 498 -58.35 6.49 35.27
N PRO A 499 -59.68 6.64 34.99
CA PRO A 499 -60.31 7.93 34.91
C PRO A 499 -60.42 8.58 36.31
N ASP A 500 -60.21 9.90 36.36
CA ASP A 500 -60.50 10.71 37.52
C ASP A 500 -62.03 10.94 37.70
N PHE A 501 -62.75 10.95 36.59
CA PHE A 501 -64.19 11.19 36.54
C PHE A 501 -64.90 10.23 35.62
N THR A 502 -66.11 9.80 35.94
CA THR A 502 -67.00 9.08 35.02
C THR A 502 -67.75 10.04 34.14
N ASP A 503 -68.28 9.52 33.02
CA ASP A 503 -69.11 10.30 32.07
C ASP A 503 -70.40 10.77 32.79
N GLY A 504 -70.81 12.04 32.67
CA GLY A 504 -71.97 12.62 33.26
C GLY A 504 -71.87 12.83 34.83
N GLN A 505 -70.71 12.62 35.45
CA GLN A 505 -70.49 12.77 36.86
C GLN A 505 -70.71 14.22 37.31
N PRO A 506 -71.50 14.44 38.39
CA PRO A 506 -71.62 15.74 39.05
C PRO A 506 -70.27 16.15 39.63
N VAL A 507 -69.84 17.36 39.36
CA VAL A 507 -68.61 17.95 39.89
C VAL A 507 -68.99 19.18 40.74
N THR A 508 -68.36 19.25 41.88
CA THR A 508 -68.51 20.41 42.79
C THR A 508 -67.13 21.10 42.90
N ASN A 509 -67.23 22.37 43.05
CA ASN A 509 -66.04 23.19 43.28
C ASN A 509 -65.56 23.08 44.75
#